data_6a6044ad4d980dd1a11b5f5d0d085ca3
#
_entry.id   6a6044ad4d980dd1a11b5f5d0d085ca3
#
_cell.length_a   1.000
_cell.length_b   1.000
_cell.length_c   1.000
_cell.angle_alpha   90.00
_cell.angle_beta   90.00
_cell.angle_gamma   90.00
#
_symmetry.space_group_name_H-M   'P 1'
#
loop_
_entity.id
_entity.type
_entity.pdbx_description
1 polymer ?
#
loop_
_entity_poly.entity_id
_entity_poly.type
_entity_poly.pdbx_seq_one_letter_code
_entity_poly.pdbx_strand_id
1 'polypeptide(L)'
;RAMKNDKLYQVSDPKKKTVYDYAIEYLFEKYDILYNEISHDFQISLKKKKQWSYLNLNSLIIELTKAGIDISTSKLEILIKSELIDTYNPIREYFESLPSWDGQDHIEKLASFVPLYEHEVFVYHFKKWLVRAIKCALEPAYFNKQALIISHSGQSSGKSTWCRYL
;
A
#
# COMPACT_ATOMS: atom_id res chain seq x y z
N ARG A 1 -11.79 -10.06 0.98
CA ARG A 1 -10.79 -10.88 0.21
C ARG A 1 -10.26 -11.94 1.16
N ALA A 2 -10.52 -13.24 0.89
CA ALA A 2 -9.90 -14.34 1.63
C ALA A 2 -8.40 -14.33 1.34
N MET A 3 -7.59 -14.29 2.40
CA MET A 3 -6.13 -14.32 2.29
C MET A 3 -5.69 -15.62 1.61
N LYS A 4 -4.79 -15.52 0.63
CA LYS A 4 -4.24 -16.66 -0.13
C LYS A 4 -3.42 -17.65 0.70
N ASN A 5 -3.16 -17.35 1.98
CA ASN A 5 -2.27 -18.09 2.86
C ASN A 5 -2.63 -19.57 3.08
N ASP A 6 -3.85 -20.00 2.78
CA ASP A 6 -4.26 -21.40 3.01
C ASP A 6 -3.76 -22.39 1.93
N LYS A 7 -3.16 -21.94 0.82
CA LYS A 7 -2.87 -22.81 -0.32
C LYS A 7 -1.40 -23.15 -0.56
N LEU A 8 -0.46 -22.43 0.03
CA LEU A 8 0.96 -22.59 -0.32
C LEU A 8 1.81 -23.32 0.71
N TYR A 9 1.31 -23.49 1.93
CA TYR A 9 2.07 -24.14 2.98
C TYR A 9 1.56 -25.56 3.23
N GLN A 10 2.12 -26.54 2.52
CA GLN A 10 2.01 -27.94 2.92
C GLN A 10 3.07 -28.22 3.99
N VAL A 11 2.61 -28.53 5.20
CA VAL A 11 3.50 -28.95 6.29
C VAL A 11 4.36 -30.10 5.81
N SER A 12 5.67 -29.87 5.76
CA SER A 12 6.64 -30.95 5.56
C SER A 12 6.45 -32.02 6.64
N ASP A 13 6.81 -33.28 6.33
CA ASP A 13 6.77 -34.41 7.25
C ASP A 13 7.17 -33.98 8.67
N PRO A 14 6.33 -34.20 9.72
CA PRO A 14 6.60 -33.77 11.09
C PRO A 14 7.99 -34.18 11.64
N LYS A 15 8.61 -35.17 11.03
CA LYS A 15 9.95 -35.64 11.38
C LYS A 15 11.11 -34.83 10.80
N LYS A 16 10.84 -33.84 9.95
CA LYS A 16 11.86 -33.02 9.26
C LYS A 16 11.58 -31.53 9.28
N LYS A 17 10.82 -31.01 10.25
CA LYS A 17 10.57 -29.57 10.36
C LYS A 17 11.88 -28.80 10.48
N THR A 18 12.02 -27.77 9.67
CA THR A 18 13.13 -26.82 9.68
C THR A 18 12.83 -25.64 10.61
N VAL A 19 13.82 -24.80 10.91
CA VAL A 19 13.61 -23.57 11.67
C VAL A 19 12.61 -22.61 10.98
N TYR A 20 12.54 -22.66 9.64
CA TYR A 20 11.57 -21.89 8.88
C TYR A 20 10.14 -22.35 9.14
N ASP A 21 9.91 -23.67 9.22
CA ASP A 21 8.57 -24.22 9.48
C ASP A 21 8.05 -23.76 10.85
N TYR A 22 8.88 -23.82 11.87
CA TYR A 22 8.52 -23.35 13.22
C TYR A 22 8.26 -21.83 13.25
N ALA A 23 9.10 -21.05 12.55
CA ALA A 23 8.95 -19.60 12.51
C ALA A 23 7.67 -19.19 11.75
N ILE A 24 7.36 -19.84 10.61
CA ILE A 24 6.15 -19.61 9.83
C ILE A 24 4.90 -19.92 10.66
N GLU A 25 4.85 -21.12 11.27
CA GLU A 25 3.73 -21.53 12.11
C GLU A 25 3.49 -20.51 13.22
N TYR A 26 4.52 -20.12 13.95
CA TYR A 26 4.41 -19.14 15.04
C TYR A 26 3.94 -17.77 14.56
N LEU A 27 4.57 -17.25 13.48
CA LEU A 27 4.26 -15.92 12.98
C LEU A 27 2.86 -15.86 12.40
N PHE A 28 2.47 -16.84 11.57
CA PHE A 28 1.17 -16.83 10.91
C PHE A 28 0.00 -17.24 11.82
N GLU A 29 0.26 -17.91 12.93
CA GLU A 29 -0.75 -18.09 13.96
C GLU A 29 -1.08 -16.78 14.68
N LYS A 30 -0.08 -15.96 14.95
CA LYS A 30 -0.18 -14.79 15.82
C LYS A 30 -0.41 -13.49 15.07
N TYR A 31 0.16 -13.36 13.88
CA TYR A 31 0.22 -12.10 13.13
C TYR A 31 -0.36 -12.24 11.72
N ASP A 32 -0.88 -11.13 11.24
CA ASP A 32 -1.02 -10.84 9.83
C ASP A 32 0.18 -9.97 9.42
N ILE A 33 0.89 -10.37 8.35
CA ILE A 33 2.06 -9.65 7.83
C ILE A 33 1.77 -9.34 6.36
N LEU A 34 2.00 -8.07 5.96
CA LEU A 34 1.77 -7.58 4.60
C LEU A 34 2.97 -6.78 4.12
N TYR A 35 3.25 -6.87 2.84
CA TYR A 35 4.18 -5.97 2.15
C TYR A 35 3.41 -4.86 1.43
N ASN A 36 3.71 -3.61 1.77
CA ASN A 36 3.14 -2.44 1.11
C ASN A 36 3.93 -2.11 -0.15
N GLU A 37 3.31 -2.27 -1.32
CA GLU A 37 3.93 -2.03 -2.64
C GLU A 37 4.28 -0.56 -2.89
N ILE A 38 3.66 0.38 -2.17
CA ILE A 38 3.87 1.82 -2.37
C ILE A 38 4.99 2.35 -1.47
N SER A 39 4.98 2.01 -0.18
CA SER A 39 6.03 2.46 0.75
C SER A 39 7.25 1.55 0.76
N HIS A 40 7.15 0.35 0.15
CA HIS A 40 8.17 -0.69 0.17
C HIS A 40 8.54 -1.18 1.59
N ASP A 41 7.57 -1.11 2.50
CA ASP A 41 7.72 -1.52 3.89
C ASP A 41 6.86 -2.75 4.22
N PHE A 42 7.34 -3.53 5.18
CA PHE A 42 6.53 -4.60 5.77
C PHE A 42 5.73 -4.05 6.95
N GLN A 43 4.47 -4.46 7.00
CA GLN A 43 3.55 -4.12 8.09
C GLN A 43 3.11 -5.39 8.79
N ILE A 44 2.87 -5.27 10.09
CA ILE A 44 2.47 -6.37 10.96
C ILE A 44 1.29 -5.95 11.84
N SER A 45 0.36 -6.86 12.05
CA SER A 45 -0.77 -6.68 12.97
C SER A 45 -1.01 -7.96 13.74
N LEU A 46 -1.32 -7.85 15.02
CA LEU A 46 -1.85 -8.97 15.79
C LEU A 46 -3.24 -9.33 15.24
N LYS A 47 -3.47 -10.60 14.89
CA LYS A 47 -4.77 -11.08 14.36
C LYS A 47 -5.96 -10.70 15.22
N LYS A 48 -5.76 -10.66 16.55
CA LYS A 48 -6.82 -10.30 17.51
C LYS A 48 -7.11 -8.78 17.59
N LYS A 49 -6.16 -7.91 17.21
CA LYS A 49 -6.28 -6.46 17.44
C LYS A 49 -6.49 -5.65 16.15
N LYS A 50 -6.16 -6.19 14.99
CA LYS A 50 -6.23 -5.53 13.67
C LYS A 50 -5.62 -4.11 13.63
N GLN A 51 -4.59 -3.89 14.46
CA GLN A 51 -3.86 -2.62 14.49
C GLN A 51 -2.52 -2.80 13.80
N TRP A 52 -2.36 -2.15 12.65
CA TRP A 52 -1.18 -2.24 11.81
C TRP A 52 -0.05 -1.34 12.33
N SER A 53 1.17 -1.83 12.29
CA SER A 53 2.40 -1.10 12.58
C SER A 53 3.52 -1.55 11.64
N TYR A 54 4.58 -0.76 11.52
CA TYR A 54 5.77 -1.19 10.79
C TYR A 54 6.40 -2.40 11.45
N LEU A 55 6.78 -3.38 10.63
CA LEU A 55 7.43 -4.59 11.10
C LEU A 55 8.86 -4.27 11.56
N ASN A 56 9.20 -4.67 12.77
CA ASN A 56 10.55 -4.57 13.33
C ASN A 56 11.17 -5.97 13.46
N LEU A 57 12.13 -6.28 12.58
CA LEU A 57 12.78 -7.61 12.54
C LEU A 57 13.48 -7.95 13.86
N ASN A 58 14.13 -6.98 14.52
CA ASN A 58 14.84 -7.23 15.79
C ASN A 58 13.86 -7.64 16.90
N SER A 59 12.69 -7.00 16.94
CA SER A 59 11.65 -7.37 17.89
C SER A 59 11.11 -8.77 17.64
N LEU A 60 10.92 -9.15 16.36
CA LEU A 60 10.48 -10.50 15.98
C LEU A 60 11.53 -11.57 16.33
N ILE A 61 12.81 -11.30 16.12
CA ILE A 61 13.88 -12.24 16.50
C ILE A 61 13.88 -12.48 17.99
N ILE A 62 13.81 -11.42 18.81
CA ILE A 62 13.76 -11.54 20.26
C ILE A 62 12.54 -12.38 20.69
N GLU A 63 11.42 -12.15 20.05
CA GLU A 63 10.18 -12.88 20.33
C GLU A 63 10.27 -14.36 19.96
N LEU A 64 10.75 -14.66 18.73
CA LEU A 64 10.95 -16.04 18.27
C LEU A 64 11.94 -16.79 19.16
N THR A 65 13.05 -16.15 19.54
CA THR A 65 14.04 -16.74 20.47
C THR A 65 13.40 -17.07 21.83
N LYS A 66 12.58 -16.17 22.36
CA LYS A 66 11.82 -16.42 23.62
C LYS A 66 10.81 -17.56 23.48
N ALA A 67 10.31 -17.79 22.29
CA ALA A 67 9.42 -18.92 21.96
C ALA A 67 10.20 -20.24 21.71
N GLY A 68 11.54 -20.24 21.86
CA GLY A 68 12.39 -21.42 21.63
C GLY A 68 12.74 -21.65 20.16
N ILE A 69 12.50 -20.67 19.27
CA ILE A 69 12.78 -20.74 17.83
C ILE A 69 14.05 -19.93 17.56
N ASP A 70 15.18 -20.62 17.43
CA ASP A 70 16.50 -20.01 17.18
C ASP A 70 16.69 -19.76 15.66
N ILE A 71 16.23 -18.61 15.19
CA ILE A 71 16.36 -18.16 13.81
C ILE A 71 17.29 -16.95 13.70
N SER A 72 18.27 -17.00 12.79
CA SER A 72 19.14 -15.86 12.54
C SER A 72 18.42 -14.74 11.78
N THR A 73 18.92 -13.49 11.91
CA THR A 73 18.38 -12.31 11.20
C THR A 73 18.27 -12.58 9.70
N SER A 74 19.32 -13.09 9.08
CA SER A 74 19.34 -13.37 7.64
C SER A 74 18.27 -14.39 7.21
N LYS A 75 18.03 -15.42 8.02
CA LYS A 75 16.97 -16.39 7.74
C LYS A 75 15.58 -15.79 7.89
N LEU A 76 15.37 -14.96 8.92
CA LEU A 76 14.11 -14.27 9.11
C LEU A 76 13.84 -13.27 7.97
N GLU A 77 14.86 -12.55 7.50
CA GLU A 77 14.74 -11.66 6.34
C GLU A 77 14.34 -12.41 5.06
N ILE A 78 14.94 -13.58 4.81
CA ILE A 78 14.57 -14.43 3.68
C ILE A 78 13.10 -14.83 3.76
N LEU A 79 12.64 -15.22 4.96
CA LEU A 79 11.26 -15.61 5.18
C LEU A 79 10.30 -14.43 4.93
N ILE A 80 10.56 -13.27 5.53
CA ILE A 80 9.71 -12.08 5.40
C ILE A 80 9.68 -11.53 3.96
N LYS A 81 10.80 -11.67 3.22
CA LYS A 81 10.89 -11.24 1.81
C LYS A 81 10.45 -12.31 0.81
N SER A 82 9.97 -13.46 1.27
CA SER A 82 9.48 -14.52 0.41
C SER A 82 8.06 -14.28 -0.09
N GLU A 83 7.63 -15.04 -1.10
CA GLU A 83 6.27 -15.03 -1.63
C GLU A 83 5.20 -15.54 -0.65
N LEU A 84 5.61 -15.98 0.54
CA LEU A 84 4.69 -16.37 1.62
C LEU A 84 3.98 -15.15 2.25
N ILE A 85 4.57 -13.97 2.11
CA ILE A 85 3.98 -12.72 2.61
C ILE A 85 3.11 -12.11 1.51
N ASP A 86 1.84 -11.86 1.85
CA ASP A 86 0.91 -11.20 0.93
C ASP A 86 1.34 -9.76 0.69
N THR A 87 1.18 -9.31 -0.55
CA THR A 87 1.40 -7.91 -0.93
C THR A 87 0.07 -7.17 -1.00
N TYR A 88 0.08 -5.89 -0.69
CA TYR A 88 -1.07 -5.03 -0.88
C TYR A 88 -0.67 -3.68 -1.43
N ASN A 89 -1.57 -3.10 -2.21
CA ASN A 89 -1.44 -1.76 -2.74
C ASN A 89 -2.55 -0.88 -2.13
N PRO A 90 -2.22 0.03 -1.19
CA PRO A 90 -3.22 0.84 -0.50
C PRO A 90 -4.00 1.76 -1.45
N ILE A 91 -3.38 2.20 -2.54
CA ILE A 91 -4.05 3.02 -3.56
C ILE A 91 -5.08 2.19 -4.31
N ARG A 92 -4.72 0.97 -4.71
CA ARG A 92 -5.65 0.04 -5.38
C ARG A 92 -6.82 -0.31 -4.48
N GLU A 93 -6.57 -0.65 -3.22
CA GLU A 93 -7.62 -0.97 -2.24
C GLU A 93 -8.56 0.21 -2.02
N TYR A 94 -8.01 1.43 -1.95
CA TYR A 94 -8.81 2.65 -1.87
C TYR A 94 -9.77 2.77 -3.06
N PHE A 95 -9.27 2.66 -4.30
CA PHE A 95 -10.13 2.77 -5.49
C PHE A 95 -11.13 1.63 -5.61
N GLU A 96 -10.75 0.40 -5.25
CA GLU A 96 -11.66 -0.77 -5.25
C GLU A 96 -12.75 -0.66 -4.16
N SER A 97 -12.52 0.10 -3.08
CA SER A 97 -13.47 0.33 -2.00
C SER A 97 -14.47 1.45 -2.26
N LEU A 98 -14.23 2.28 -3.29
CA LEU A 98 -15.12 3.39 -3.60
C LEU A 98 -16.50 2.88 -4.03
N PRO A 99 -17.58 3.63 -3.69
CA PRO A 99 -18.92 3.31 -4.18
C PRO A 99 -18.98 3.45 -5.69
N SER A 100 -20.00 2.83 -6.31
CA SER A 100 -20.26 3.02 -7.74
C SER A 100 -20.43 4.48 -8.07
N TRP A 101 -19.97 4.87 -9.26
CA TRP A 101 -20.09 6.24 -9.72
C TRP A 101 -21.54 6.72 -9.75
N ASP A 102 -21.79 7.90 -9.18
CA ASP A 102 -23.10 8.52 -9.06
C ASP A 102 -23.57 9.30 -10.31
N GLY A 103 -22.77 9.26 -11.38
CA GLY A 103 -23.05 9.96 -12.63
C GLY A 103 -22.63 11.44 -12.66
N GLN A 104 -22.07 11.98 -11.56
CA GLN A 104 -21.64 13.38 -11.49
C GLN A 104 -20.16 13.53 -11.85
N ASP A 105 -19.82 14.65 -12.48
CA ASP A 105 -18.43 15.00 -12.78
C ASP A 105 -17.78 15.71 -11.58
N HIS A 106 -17.33 14.94 -10.62
CA HIS A 106 -16.65 15.47 -9.42
C HIS A 106 -15.33 16.16 -9.73
N ILE A 107 -14.65 15.76 -10.83
CA ILE A 107 -13.38 16.37 -11.24
C ILE A 107 -13.64 17.80 -11.77
N GLU A 108 -14.68 17.98 -12.56
CA GLU A 108 -15.08 19.30 -13.02
C GLU A 108 -15.49 20.20 -11.86
N LYS A 109 -16.26 19.67 -10.91
CA LYS A 109 -16.63 20.39 -9.69
C LYS A 109 -15.39 20.80 -8.89
N LEU A 110 -14.38 19.91 -8.75
CA LEU A 110 -13.14 20.26 -8.07
C LEU A 110 -12.34 21.32 -8.84
N ALA A 111 -12.29 21.22 -10.17
CA ALA A 111 -11.65 22.21 -11.03
C ALA A 111 -12.33 23.59 -10.96
N SER A 112 -13.64 23.66 -10.74
CA SER A 112 -14.38 24.92 -10.67
C SER A 112 -13.97 25.84 -9.50
N PHE A 113 -13.30 25.31 -8.49
CA PHE A 113 -12.75 26.11 -7.39
C PHE A 113 -11.47 26.87 -7.77
N VAL A 114 -10.90 26.62 -8.96
CA VAL A 114 -9.74 27.34 -9.47
C VAL A 114 -10.21 28.41 -10.47
N PRO A 115 -10.18 29.71 -10.11
CA PRO A 115 -10.63 30.78 -11.00
C PRO A 115 -9.60 31.01 -12.12
N LEU A 116 -9.92 30.59 -13.34
CA LEU A 116 -9.06 30.73 -14.51
C LEU A 116 -9.83 31.32 -15.70
N TYR A 117 -9.14 32.07 -16.55
CA TYR A 117 -9.74 32.65 -17.77
C TYR A 117 -10.16 31.56 -18.77
N GLU A 118 -9.31 30.53 -18.94
CA GLU A 118 -9.57 29.41 -19.87
C GLU A 118 -10.00 28.16 -19.07
N HIS A 119 -11.12 28.29 -18.39
CA HIS A 119 -11.61 27.26 -17.47
C HIS A 119 -11.81 25.90 -18.17
N GLU A 120 -12.45 25.88 -19.33
CA GLU A 120 -12.71 24.64 -20.07
C GLU A 120 -11.41 23.92 -20.49
N VAL A 121 -10.40 24.68 -20.94
CA VAL A 121 -9.08 24.13 -21.28
C VAL A 121 -8.41 23.53 -20.05
N PHE A 122 -8.50 24.23 -18.92
CA PHE A 122 -7.98 23.72 -17.65
C PHE A 122 -8.67 22.43 -17.23
N VAL A 123 -9.99 22.37 -17.22
CA VAL A 123 -10.77 21.17 -16.88
C VAL A 123 -10.35 19.99 -17.74
N TYR A 124 -10.24 20.21 -19.05
CA TYR A 124 -9.82 19.15 -19.99
C TYR A 124 -8.42 18.59 -19.66
N HIS A 125 -7.44 19.47 -19.44
CA HIS A 125 -6.08 19.04 -19.12
C HIS A 125 -5.96 18.47 -17.73
N PHE A 126 -6.69 19.02 -16.76
CA PHE A 126 -6.73 18.52 -15.38
C PHE A 126 -7.31 17.10 -15.30
N LYS A 127 -8.43 16.83 -15.99
CA LYS A 127 -8.99 15.47 -16.10
C LYS A 127 -7.97 14.48 -16.65
N LYS A 128 -7.31 14.84 -17.74
CA LYS A 128 -6.27 13.98 -18.35
C LYS A 128 -5.08 13.75 -17.44
N TRP A 129 -4.62 14.78 -16.75
CA TRP A 129 -3.51 14.68 -15.82
C TRP A 129 -3.86 13.77 -14.64
N LEU A 130 -5.06 13.96 -14.04
CA LEU A 130 -5.51 13.16 -12.91
C LEU A 130 -5.67 11.68 -13.26
N VAL A 131 -6.29 11.38 -14.39
CA VAL A 131 -6.41 9.97 -14.88
C VAL A 131 -5.02 9.34 -15.07
N ARG A 132 -4.06 10.09 -15.63
CA ARG A 132 -2.69 9.57 -15.79
C ARG A 132 -1.97 9.41 -14.46
N ALA A 133 -2.18 10.31 -13.50
CA ALA A 133 -1.61 10.19 -12.15
C ALA A 133 -2.11 8.93 -11.45
N ILE A 134 -3.43 8.68 -11.51
CA ILE A 134 -4.03 7.46 -10.97
C ILE A 134 -3.47 6.22 -11.69
N LYS A 135 -3.37 6.28 -13.01
CA LYS A 135 -2.80 5.17 -13.80
C LYS A 135 -1.36 4.86 -13.41
N CYS A 136 -0.52 5.88 -13.17
CA CYS A 136 0.83 5.69 -12.63
C CYS A 136 0.86 4.97 -11.27
N ALA A 137 -0.12 5.26 -10.41
CA ALA A 137 -0.19 4.64 -9.11
C ALA A 137 -0.67 3.19 -9.13
N LEU A 138 -1.43 2.80 -10.17
CA LEU A 138 -2.03 1.47 -10.30
C LEU A 138 -1.28 0.53 -11.24
N GLU A 139 -0.55 1.07 -12.23
CA GLU A 139 0.17 0.32 -13.26
C GLU A 139 1.69 0.58 -13.16
N PRO A 140 2.49 -0.35 -12.64
CA PRO A 140 3.93 -0.15 -12.41
C PRO A 140 4.73 0.20 -13.68
N ALA A 141 4.27 -0.25 -14.85
CA ALA A 141 4.93 0.02 -16.13
C ALA A 141 4.49 1.34 -16.79
N TYR A 142 3.49 2.04 -16.22
CA TYR A 142 3.00 3.29 -16.78
C TYR A 142 3.79 4.48 -16.24
N PHE A 143 4.23 5.36 -17.13
CA PHE A 143 5.00 6.54 -16.80
C PHE A 143 4.28 7.82 -17.26
N ASN A 144 3.95 8.72 -16.31
CA ASN A 144 3.37 10.02 -16.63
C ASN A 144 4.48 11.06 -16.86
N LYS A 145 4.55 11.59 -18.07
CA LYS A 145 5.52 12.62 -18.47
C LYS A 145 5.04 14.06 -18.23
N GLN A 146 3.86 14.23 -17.62
CA GLN A 146 3.23 15.54 -17.46
C GLN A 146 3.13 15.92 -15.99
N ALA A 147 3.46 17.18 -15.68
CA ALA A 147 3.26 17.77 -14.37
C ALA A 147 2.11 18.80 -14.42
N LEU A 148 1.32 18.86 -13.36
CA LEU A 148 0.36 19.93 -13.14
C LEU A 148 1.07 21.11 -12.50
N ILE A 149 1.07 22.27 -13.18
CA ILE A 149 1.69 23.51 -12.68
C ILE A 149 0.59 24.55 -12.49
N ILE A 150 0.42 25.01 -11.25
CA ILE A 150 -0.51 26.08 -10.90
C ILE A 150 0.31 27.31 -10.50
N SER A 151 0.26 28.35 -11.31
CA SER A 151 0.98 29.61 -11.07
C SER A 151 0.02 30.80 -10.89
N HIS A 152 0.45 31.76 -10.11
CA HIS A 152 -0.27 33.01 -9.91
C HIS A 152 0.72 34.09 -9.46
N SER A 153 0.54 35.34 -9.91
CA SER A 153 1.44 36.46 -9.58
C SER A 153 1.35 36.91 -8.10
N GLY A 154 0.21 36.68 -7.44
CA GLY A 154 -0.01 37.00 -6.02
C GLY A 154 0.35 35.86 -5.09
N GLN A 155 0.81 36.22 -3.88
CA GLN A 155 0.98 35.30 -2.77
C GLN A 155 -0.39 35.01 -2.10
N SER A 156 -0.44 33.90 -1.35
CA SER A 156 -1.64 33.50 -0.57
C SER A 156 -2.93 33.34 -1.38
N SER A 157 -2.82 32.96 -2.65
CA SER A 157 -3.98 32.76 -3.55
C SER A 157 -4.66 31.38 -3.39
N GLY A 158 -4.39 30.63 -2.33
CA GLY A 158 -5.02 29.33 -2.06
C GLY A 158 -4.48 28.13 -2.83
N LYS A 159 -3.45 28.29 -3.68
CA LYS A 159 -2.87 27.20 -4.50
C LYS A 159 -2.52 25.94 -3.69
N SER A 160 -1.72 26.11 -2.63
CA SER A 160 -1.30 25.01 -1.77
C SER A 160 -2.47 24.41 -0.98
N THR A 161 -3.47 25.21 -0.63
CA THR A 161 -4.67 24.72 0.03
C THR A 161 -5.46 23.83 -0.90
N TRP A 162 -5.69 24.25 -2.14
CA TRP A 162 -6.39 23.45 -3.14
C TRP A 162 -5.67 22.14 -3.46
N CYS A 163 -4.34 22.18 -3.64
CA CYS A 163 -3.54 20.96 -3.90
C CYS A 163 -3.59 19.92 -2.75
N ARG A 164 -3.95 20.32 -1.52
CA ARG A 164 -4.11 19.37 -0.40
C ARG A 164 -5.40 18.55 -0.48
N TYR A 165 -6.33 18.92 -1.34
CA TYR A 165 -7.59 18.20 -1.55
C TYR A 165 -7.55 17.28 -2.78
N LEU A 166 -6.41 17.18 -3.48
CA LEU A 166 -6.15 16.21 -4.51
C LEU A 166 -5.60 14.92 -3.92
#